data_2a53e5e3f487fff52b2dacba0b9fea19
#
_entry.id   2a53e5e3f487fff52b2dacba0b9fea19
#
_cell.length_a   1.000
_cell.length_b   1.000
_cell.length_c   1.000
_cell.angle_alpha   90.00
_cell.angle_beta   90.00
_cell.angle_gamma   90.00
#
_symmetry.space_group_name_H-M   'P 1'
#
loop_
_entity.id
_entity.type
_entity.pdbx_description
1 polymer ?
#
loop_
_entity_poly.entity_id
_entity_poly.type
_entity_poly.pdbx_seq_one_letter_code
_entity_poly.pdbx_strand_id
1 'polypeptide(L)'
;MSVIAILCILAIVLSITVFMVWASASIRSGVYVRAFCREKTDRKVVYLTFDDGPHPPETERVLDVLRERGVRATFFLIGSKVSGNEAVLRRMLEEGHALGLHTYSHAGTFPLLSFDKMLADVNEGKRAVESVAGKKISLFRPPFGVTNPTIAKVIRTLGLQTVGWDVRSFDTMFCKSSEHSCKSSEHSCKQSEHSCKQSGHDWYVPVVERIMKQVRPGSVILLHDRLDGASDLLSLLLDRLAASGYDFTRALPNTLISSSDSSETNLS
;
A
#
# COMPACT_ATOMS: atom_id res chain seq x y z
N MET A 1 -27.94 6.28 40.80
CA MET A 1 -26.87 7.08 40.13
C MET A 1 -27.49 8.39 39.65
N SER A 2 -26.81 9.51 39.83
CA SER A 2 -27.29 10.78 39.29
C SER A 2 -27.23 10.79 37.76
N VAL A 3 -28.13 11.54 37.11
CA VAL A 3 -28.12 11.71 35.64
C VAL A 3 -26.76 12.20 35.16
N ILE A 4 -26.09 13.06 35.91
CA ILE A 4 -24.77 13.56 35.62
C ILE A 4 -23.73 12.40 35.59
N ALA A 5 -23.79 11.49 36.58
CA ALA A 5 -22.86 10.34 36.59
C ALA A 5 -23.05 9.41 35.36
N ILE A 6 -24.29 9.18 34.94
CA ILE A 6 -24.61 8.40 33.75
C ILE A 6 -24.04 9.11 32.50
N LEU A 7 -24.26 10.41 32.36
CA LEU A 7 -23.72 11.17 31.22
C LEU A 7 -22.20 11.17 31.17
N CYS A 8 -21.54 11.29 32.32
CA CYS A 8 -20.07 11.18 32.40
C CYS A 8 -19.58 9.80 31.95
N ILE A 9 -20.21 8.72 32.40
CA ILE A 9 -19.85 7.35 31.99
C ILE A 9 -20.02 7.17 30.48
N LEU A 10 -21.16 7.61 29.93
CA LEU A 10 -21.41 7.53 28.48
C LEU A 10 -20.37 8.33 27.68
N ALA A 11 -20.01 9.52 28.12
CA ALA A 11 -18.97 10.33 27.46
C ALA A 11 -17.59 9.64 27.50
N ILE A 12 -17.23 9.01 28.61
CA ILE A 12 -15.97 8.25 28.75
C ILE A 12 -15.99 7.04 27.79
N VAL A 13 -17.06 6.26 27.80
CA VAL A 13 -17.19 5.09 26.91
C VAL A 13 -17.11 5.50 25.44
N LEU A 14 -17.81 6.57 25.06
CA LEU A 14 -17.75 7.11 23.69
C LEU A 14 -16.32 7.54 23.32
N SER A 15 -15.64 8.26 24.21
CA SER A 15 -14.26 8.71 23.97
C SER A 15 -13.29 7.55 23.79
N ILE A 16 -13.39 6.49 24.61
CA ILE A 16 -12.59 5.27 24.48
C ILE A 16 -12.89 4.58 23.14
N THR A 17 -14.17 4.46 22.78
CA THR A 17 -14.57 3.82 21.51
C THR A 17 -14.00 4.58 20.30
N VAL A 18 -14.12 5.90 20.27
CA VAL A 18 -13.57 6.75 19.21
C VAL A 18 -12.05 6.59 19.13
N PHE A 19 -11.36 6.60 20.27
CA PHE A 19 -9.92 6.36 20.33
C PHE A 19 -9.54 4.98 19.77
N MET A 20 -10.23 3.91 20.15
CA MET A 20 -9.96 2.55 19.67
C MET A 20 -10.20 2.42 18.16
N VAL A 21 -11.26 3.04 17.64
CA VAL A 21 -11.52 3.07 16.19
C VAL A 21 -10.42 3.82 15.46
N TRP A 22 -10.02 4.99 15.94
CA TRP A 22 -8.91 5.75 15.35
C TRP A 22 -7.60 4.97 15.40
N ALA A 23 -7.29 4.35 16.53
CA ALA A 23 -6.07 3.55 16.74
C ALA A 23 -6.00 2.38 15.76
N SER A 24 -7.14 1.75 15.45
CA SER A 24 -7.23 0.65 14.49
C SER A 24 -7.24 1.11 13.03
N ALA A 25 -7.95 2.16 12.70
CA ALA A 25 -8.13 2.63 11.32
C ALA A 25 -6.93 3.40 10.77
N SER A 26 -6.04 3.90 11.64
CA SER A 26 -4.86 4.66 11.23
C SER A 26 -3.59 3.84 11.35
N ILE A 27 -3.02 3.41 10.21
CA ILE A 27 -1.71 2.72 10.17
C ILE A 27 -0.59 3.55 10.82
N ARG A 28 -0.78 4.86 10.91
CA ARG A 28 0.18 5.82 11.49
C ARG A 28 0.00 6.01 12.99
N SER A 29 -1.05 5.45 13.60
CA SER A 29 -1.32 5.64 15.04
C SER A 29 -0.19 5.13 15.94
N GLY A 30 0.48 4.05 15.51
CA GLY A 30 1.55 3.41 16.29
C GLY A 30 1.07 2.71 17.57
N VAL A 31 -0.24 2.69 17.86
CA VAL A 31 -0.81 2.14 19.09
C VAL A 31 -0.61 0.63 19.19
N TYR A 32 -0.99 -0.11 18.17
CA TYR A 32 -0.86 -1.57 18.16
C TYR A 32 0.40 -2.04 17.46
N VAL A 33 0.80 -1.36 16.37
CA VAL A 33 1.93 -1.72 15.52
C VAL A 33 2.66 -0.45 15.10
N ARG A 34 3.97 -0.43 15.29
CA ARG A 34 4.82 0.62 14.70
C ARG A 34 5.03 0.30 13.23
N ALA A 35 4.46 1.10 12.35
CA ALA A 35 4.63 0.97 10.91
C ALA A 35 5.62 2.00 10.38
N PHE A 36 6.48 1.59 9.45
CA PHE A 36 7.32 2.51 8.71
C PHE A 36 6.46 3.24 7.67
N CYS A 37 6.12 4.48 7.93
CA CYS A 37 5.26 5.28 7.06
C CYS A 37 6.01 6.38 6.32
N ARG A 38 7.20 6.74 6.78
CA ARG A 38 8.06 7.78 6.18
C ARG A 38 9.47 7.65 6.74
N GLU A 39 10.48 7.84 5.89
CA GLU A 39 11.87 8.02 6.32
C GLU A 39 12.03 9.40 6.96
N LYS A 40 12.72 9.46 8.10
CA LYS A 40 13.11 10.74 8.72
C LYS A 40 14.36 11.28 8.02
N THR A 41 14.18 12.13 7.05
CA THR A 41 15.26 12.70 6.25
C THR A 41 14.86 14.07 5.69
N ASP A 42 15.85 14.93 5.45
CA ASP A 42 15.67 16.21 4.75
C ASP A 42 15.96 16.08 3.26
N ARG A 43 16.51 14.93 2.82
CA ARG A 43 16.74 14.66 1.40
C ARG A 43 15.41 14.47 0.68
N LYS A 44 15.24 15.07 -0.48
CA LYS A 44 14.05 14.89 -1.33
C LYS A 44 14.05 13.50 -1.95
N VAL A 45 13.84 12.47 -1.12
CA VAL A 45 13.65 11.08 -1.54
C VAL A 45 12.21 10.66 -1.25
N VAL A 46 11.64 9.82 -2.12
CA VAL A 46 10.33 9.19 -1.93
C VAL A 46 10.38 7.70 -2.30
N TYR A 47 9.48 6.92 -1.72
CA TYR A 47 9.36 5.49 -1.96
C TYR A 47 8.01 5.19 -2.59
N LEU A 48 8.05 4.58 -3.77
CA LEU A 48 6.84 4.11 -4.47
C LEU A 48 6.50 2.71 -3.99
N THR A 49 5.25 2.50 -3.60
CA THR A 49 4.77 1.21 -3.12
C THR A 49 3.45 0.85 -3.78
N PHE A 50 3.31 -0.40 -4.21
CA PHE A 50 2.13 -0.91 -4.88
C PHE A 50 1.50 -2.03 -4.07
N ASP A 51 0.19 -1.99 -3.87
CA ASP A 51 -0.58 -3.01 -3.17
C ASP A 51 -1.47 -3.80 -4.16
N ASP A 52 -1.97 -4.94 -3.70
CA ASP A 52 -2.96 -5.80 -4.36
C ASP A 52 -2.47 -6.61 -5.56
N GLY A 53 -1.20 -6.48 -5.98
CA GLY A 53 -0.64 -7.28 -7.07
C GLY A 53 -0.34 -8.76 -6.72
N PRO A 54 0.10 -9.55 -7.70
CA PRO A 54 0.18 -9.24 -9.11
C PRO A 54 -1.19 -9.24 -9.81
N HIS A 55 -1.35 -8.43 -10.85
CA HIS A 55 -2.57 -8.36 -11.65
C HIS A 55 -2.22 -8.08 -13.13
N PRO A 56 -1.74 -9.08 -13.90
CA PRO A 56 -1.49 -8.90 -15.32
C PRO A 56 -2.78 -8.56 -16.09
N PRO A 57 -2.71 -7.76 -17.17
CA PRO A 57 -1.48 -7.16 -17.73
C PRO A 57 -1.04 -5.85 -17.05
N GLU A 58 -1.81 -5.29 -16.11
CA GLU A 58 -1.53 -3.95 -15.56
C GLU A 58 -0.22 -3.91 -14.76
N THR A 59 0.04 -4.92 -13.93
CA THR A 59 1.32 -5.01 -13.21
C THR A 59 2.52 -5.00 -14.17
N GLU A 60 2.40 -5.69 -15.33
CA GLU A 60 3.48 -5.73 -16.33
C GLU A 60 3.70 -4.36 -16.99
N ARG A 61 2.63 -3.61 -17.30
CA ARG A 61 2.72 -2.23 -17.81
C ARG A 61 3.37 -1.28 -16.79
N VAL A 62 3.05 -1.43 -15.51
CA VAL A 62 3.69 -0.68 -14.43
C VAL A 62 5.19 -0.99 -14.37
N LEU A 63 5.57 -2.28 -14.48
CA LEU A 63 6.97 -2.70 -14.51
C LEU A 63 7.70 -2.13 -15.75
N ASP A 64 7.06 -2.06 -16.92
CA ASP A 64 7.64 -1.44 -18.11
C ASP A 64 8.01 0.02 -17.85
N VAL A 65 7.10 0.82 -17.28
CA VAL A 65 7.35 2.22 -16.93
C VAL A 65 8.48 2.35 -15.91
N LEU A 66 8.49 1.50 -14.86
CA LEU A 66 9.55 1.53 -13.84
C LEU A 66 10.92 1.22 -14.44
N ARG A 67 11.00 0.21 -15.32
CA ARG A 67 12.25 -0.18 -16.02
C ARG A 67 12.74 0.94 -16.93
N GLU A 68 11.88 1.53 -17.76
CA GLU A 68 12.22 2.61 -18.67
C GLU A 68 12.75 3.85 -17.95
N ARG A 69 12.26 4.12 -16.75
CA ARG A 69 12.68 5.24 -15.92
C ARG A 69 13.81 4.90 -14.92
N GLY A 70 14.31 3.65 -14.89
CA GLY A 70 15.34 3.21 -13.95
C GLY A 70 14.90 3.24 -12.49
N VAL A 71 13.62 3.05 -12.21
CA VAL A 71 13.00 3.17 -10.88
C VAL A 71 12.80 1.81 -10.25
N ARG A 72 13.13 1.68 -8.96
CA ARG A 72 12.82 0.52 -8.14
C ARG A 72 11.72 0.84 -7.16
N ALA A 73 10.72 -0.01 -7.09
CA ALA A 73 9.55 0.12 -6.20
C ALA A 73 9.45 -1.06 -5.24
N THR A 74 8.48 -1.00 -4.32
CA THR A 74 8.15 -2.10 -3.42
C THR A 74 6.73 -2.57 -3.71
N PHE A 75 6.57 -3.88 -3.95
CA PHE A 75 5.27 -4.49 -4.22
C PHE A 75 4.82 -5.34 -3.03
N PHE A 76 3.64 -5.04 -2.48
CA PHE A 76 2.98 -5.82 -1.44
C PHE A 76 1.98 -6.77 -2.08
N LEU A 77 2.36 -8.04 -2.15
CA LEU A 77 1.69 -9.05 -2.96
C LEU A 77 0.64 -9.83 -2.16
N ILE A 78 -0.49 -10.11 -2.79
CA ILE A 78 -1.50 -11.03 -2.29
C ILE A 78 -1.06 -12.46 -2.62
N GLY A 79 -0.86 -13.29 -1.59
CA GLY A 79 -0.34 -14.65 -1.76
C GLY A 79 -1.15 -15.54 -2.69
N SER A 80 -2.48 -15.44 -2.64
CA SER A 80 -3.37 -16.24 -3.52
C SER A 80 -3.25 -15.90 -5.01
N LYS A 81 -2.66 -14.75 -5.35
CA LYS A 81 -2.42 -14.32 -6.72
C LYS A 81 -1.05 -14.72 -7.26
N VAL A 82 -0.20 -15.36 -6.45
CA VAL A 82 1.15 -15.75 -6.86
C VAL A 82 1.11 -16.90 -7.86
N SER A 83 0.28 -17.91 -7.58
CA SER A 83 0.12 -19.07 -8.48
C SER A 83 -0.40 -18.63 -9.86
N GLY A 84 0.32 -19.03 -10.90
CA GLY A 84 0.05 -18.64 -12.28
C GLY A 84 0.67 -17.29 -12.70
N ASN A 85 1.26 -16.54 -11.75
CA ASN A 85 1.91 -15.26 -11.99
C ASN A 85 3.40 -15.24 -11.57
N GLU A 86 4.02 -16.42 -11.46
CA GLU A 86 5.40 -16.56 -10.99
C GLU A 86 6.41 -15.81 -11.88
N ALA A 87 6.11 -15.74 -13.18
CA ALA A 87 6.96 -15.01 -14.13
C ALA A 87 7.02 -13.50 -13.82
N VAL A 88 5.88 -12.90 -13.43
CA VAL A 88 5.80 -11.49 -13.06
C VAL A 88 6.61 -11.23 -11.79
N LEU A 89 6.52 -12.12 -10.78
CA LEU A 89 7.30 -12.00 -9.55
C LEU A 89 8.81 -12.12 -9.82
N ARG A 90 9.22 -13.07 -10.67
CA ARG A 90 10.65 -13.19 -11.06
C ARG A 90 11.13 -11.92 -11.74
N ARG A 91 10.34 -11.38 -12.68
CA ARG A 91 10.63 -10.11 -13.34
C ARG A 91 10.80 -8.97 -12.34
N MET A 92 9.91 -8.85 -11.34
CA MET A 92 10.05 -7.84 -10.27
C MET A 92 11.41 -7.96 -9.56
N LEU A 93 11.85 -9.19 -9.27
CA LEU A 93 13.12 -9.43 -8.59
C LEU A 93 14.34 -9.13 -9.48
N GLU A 94 14.29 -9.53 -10.75
CA GLU A 94 15.35 -9.31 -11.75
C GLU A 94 15.53 -7.81 -12.03
N GLU A 95 14.45 -7.04 -12.03
CA GLU A 95 14.47 -5.58 -12.17
C GLU A 95 14.82 -4.85 -10.84
N GLY A 96 15.07 -5.60 -9.77
CA GLY A 96 15.57 -5.07 -8.48
C GLY A 96 14.49 -4.44 -7.58
N HIS A 97 13.23 -4.77 -7.79
CA HIS A 97 12.15 -4.34 -6.90
C HIS A 97 12.18 -5.10 -5.57
N ALA A 98 11.66 -4.48 -4.52
CA ALA A 98 11.44 -5.14 -3.24
C ALA A 98 10.06 -5.80 -3.21
N LEU A 99 9.98 -6.99 -2.58
CA LEU A 99 8.72 -7.67 -2.36
C LEU A 99 8.35 -7.62 -0.88
N GLY A 100 7.09 -7.36 -0.61
CA GLY A 100 6.43 -7.47 0.67
C GLY A 100 5.18 -8.34 0.57
N LEU A 101 4.58 -8.64 1.72
CA LEU A 101 3.41 -9.46 1.82
C LEU A 101 2.16 -8.60 2.12
N HIS A 102 1.06 -8.90 1.43
CA HIS A 102 -0.27 -8.28 1.65
C HIS A 102 -1.33 -9.33 1.99
N THR A 103 -0.99 -10.27 2.92
CA THR A 103 -1.77 -11.48 3.30
C THR A 103 -1.88 -12.50 2.16
N TYR A 104 -2.54 -13.65 2.44
CA TYR A 104 -2.87 -14.62 1.40
C TYR A 104 -4.19 -14.31 0.71
N SER A 105 -5.25 -14.12 1.50
CA SER A 105 -6.61 -14.01 0.99
C SER A 105 -7.03 -12.58 0.65
N HIS A 106 -6.46 -11.57 1.29
CA HIS A 106 -6.91 -10.18 1.26
C HIS A 106 -8.42 -10.02 1.54
N ALA A 107 -8.97 -10.88 2.41
CA ALA A 107 -10.40 -10.86 2.73
C ALA A 107 -10.78 -9.59 3.51
N GLY A 108 -11.95 -9.00 3.21
CA GLY A 108 -12.47 -7.83 3.95
C GLY A 108 -12.65 -8.08 5.43
N THR A 109 -12.82 -9.34 5.82
CA THR A 109 -12.94 -9.80 7.22
C THR A 109 -11.59 -10.07 7.90
N PHE A 110 -10.45 -9.93 7.19
CA PHE A 110 -9.12 -10.22 7.73
C PHE A 110 -8.87 -9.59 9.12
N PRO A 111 -9.19 -8.31 9.38
CA PRO A 111 -8.95 -7.71 10.70
C PRO A 111 -9.76 -8.34 11.85
N LEU A 112 -10.80 -9.09 11.53
CA LEU A 112 -11.71 -9.74 12.51
C LEU A 112 -11.39 -11.22 12.74
N LEU A 113 -10.36 -11.77 12.07
CA LEU A 113 -9.97 -13.16 12.23
C LEU A 113 -9.38 -13.43 13.63
N SER A 114 -9.59 -14.65 14.13
CA SER A 114 -8.88 -15.14 15.31
C SER A 114 -7.37 -15.23 15.02
N PHE A 115 -6.56 -15.25 16.09
CA PHE A 115 -5.09 -15.33 15.97
C PHE A 115 -4.65 -16.49 15.06
N ASP A 116 -5.17 -17.69 15.27
CA ASP A 116 -4.74 -18.87 14.51
C ASP A 116 -5.11 -18.78 13.02
N LYS A 117 -6.31 -18.29 12.71
CA LYS A 117 -6.76 -18.10 11.32
C LYS A 117 -5.94 -17.01 10.63
N MET A 118 -5.67 -15.91 11.32
CA MET A 118 -4.87 -14.81 10.80
C MET A 118 -3.41 -15.21 10.60
N LEU A 119 -2.84 -15.98 11.57
CA LEU A 119 -1.49 -16.51 11.46
C LEU A 119 -1.36 -17.49 10.29
N ALA A 120 -2.35 -18.36 10.08
CA ALA A 120 -2.38 -19.27 8.95
C ALA A 120 -2.42 -18.53 7.61
N ASP A 121 -3.32 -17.55 7.47
CA ASP A 121 -3.44 -16.72 6.25
C ASP A 121 -2.13 -15.99 5.92
N VAL A 122 -1.55 -15.27 6.89
CA VAL A 122 -0.30 -14.53 6.67
C VAL A 122 0.87 -15.46 6.36
N ASN A 123 0.96 -16.61 7.05
CA ASN A 123 2.03 -17.59 6.84
C ASN A 123 1.91 -18.29 5.48
N GLU A 124 0.70 -18.58 5.03
CA GLU A 124 0.44 -19.13 3.69
C GLU A 124 0.85 -18.15 2.60
N GLY A 125 0.45 -16.89 2.72
CA GLY A 125 0.88 -15.82 1.81
C GLY A 125 2.39 -15.65 1.77
N LYS A 126 3.04 -15.70 2.95
CA LYS A 126 4.50 -15.64 3.07
C LYS A 126 5.17 -16.78 2.33
N ARG A 127 4.69 -18.02 2.52
CA ARG A 127 5.21 -19.21 1.80
C ARG A 127 5.03 -19.08 0.29
N ALA A 128 3.87 -18.63 -0.17
CA ALA A 128 3.58 -18.46 -1.60
C ALA A 128 4.58 -17.47 -2.25
N VAL A 129 4.83 -16.31 -1.65
CA VAL A 129 5.76 -15.33 -2.18
C VAL A 129 7.21 -15.83 -2.08
N GLU A 130 7.62 -16.41 -0.93
CA GLU A 130 8.98 -16.92 -0.70
C GLU A 130 9.36 -18.08 -1.63
N SER A 131 8.39 -18.93 -2.02
CA SER A 131 8.62 -20.06 -2.93
C SER A 131 9.10 -19.60 -4.31
N VAL A 132 8.64 -18.44 -4.78
CA VAL A 132 9.07 -17.84 -6.05
C VAL A 132 10.29 -16.95 -5.86
N ALA A 133 10.32 -16.19 -4.74
CA ALA A 133 11.39 -15.25 -4.46
C ALA A 133 12.74 -15.92 -4.12
N GLY A 134 12.74 -17.17 -3.67
CA GLY A 134 13.93 -17.88 -3.22
C GLY A 134 14.61 -17.25 -1.99
N LYS A 135 13.96 -16.31 -1.33
CA LYS A 135 14.48 -15.59 -0.16
C LYS A 135 13.34 -15.25 0.82
N LYS A 136 13.70 -15.01 2.09
CA LYS A 136 12.74 -14.60 3.12
C LYS A 136 12.15 -13.23 2.83
N ILE A 137 10.84 -13.10 3.05
CA ILE A 137 10.09 -11.86 2.99
C ILE A 137 9.90 -11.34 4.41
N SER A 138 10.34 -10.11 4.66
CA SER A 138 10.27 -9.46 5.96
C SER A 138 9.27 -8.29 5.99
N LEU A 139 8.94 -7.70 4.84
CA LEU A 139 8.03 -6.57 4.75
C LEU A 139 6.57 -7.05 4.69
N PHE A 140 5.71 -6.42 5.48
CA PHE A 140 4.29 -6.72 5.53
C PHE A 140 3.47 -5.42 5.55
N ARG A 141 2.38 -5.40 4.80
CA ARG A 141 1.39 -4.33 4.87
C ARG A 141 0.02 -4.95 5.17
N PRO A 142 -0.63 -4.56 6.29
CA PRO A 142 -1.96 -5.07 6.60
C PRO A 142 -3.00 -4.52 5.62
N PRO A 143 -3.99 -5.34 5.20
CA PRO A 143 -5.10 -4.89 4.38
C PRO A 143 -5.78 -3.65 4.96
N PHE A 144 -6.15 -2.72 4.08
CA PHE A 144 -6.82 -1.45 4.42
C PHE A 144 -6.03 -0.53 5.37
N GLY A 145 -4.81 -0.89 5.75
CA GLY A 145 -4.04 -0.19 6.79
C GLY A 145 -4.59 -0.36 8.20
N VAL A 146 -5.47 -1.32 8.41
CA VAL A 146 -6.06 -1.62 9.73
C VAL A 146 -5.05 -2.36 10.59
N THR A 147 -4.93 -1.93 11.85
CA THR A 147 -4.10 -2.59 12.87
C THR A 147 -4.92 -2.89 14.13
N ASN A 148 -4.60 -3.98 14.80
CA ASN A 148 -5.20 -4.35 16.08
C ASN A 148 -4.24 -5.25 16.89
N PRO A 149 -4.57 -5.61 18.15
CA PRO A 149 -3.72 -6.46 18.97
C PRO A 149 -3.41 -7.84 18.35
N THR A 150 -4.36 -8.44 17.64
CA THR A 150 -4.20 -9.74 16.97
C THR A 150 -3.19 -9.64 15.81
N ILE A 151 -3.33 -8.62 14.95
CA ILE A 151 -2.37 -8.33 13.87
C ILE A 151 -0.98 -8.11 14.46
N ALA A 152 -0.87 -7.32 15.53
CA ALA A 152 0.40 -7.06 16.20
C ALA A 152 1.07 -8.35 16.71
N LYS A 153 0.29 -9.29 17.25
CA LYS A 153 0.78 -10.58 17.71
C LYS A 153 1.27 -11.44 16.53
N VAL A 154 0.52 -11.52 15.44
CA VAL A 154 0.90 -12.28 14.24
C VAL A 154 2.19 -11.74 13.62
N ILE A 155 2.31 -10.43 13.46
CA ILE A 155 3.49 -9.77 12.92
C ILE A 155 4.73 -10.12 13.75
N ARG A 156 4.65 -10.02 15.07
CA ARG A 156 5.74 -10.39 15.99
C ARG A 156 6.10 -11.88 15.88
N THR A 157 5.09 -12.75 15.84
CA THR A 157 5.31 -14.22 15.73
C THR A 157 6.05 -14.58 14.45
N LEU A 158 5.78 -13.90 13.33
CA LEU A 158 6.39 -14.17 12.03
C LEU A 158 7.66 -13.34 11.75
N GLY A 159 8.08 -12.47 12.67
CA GLY A 159 9.23 -11.60 12.51
C GLY A 159 9.09 -10.60 11.36
N LEU A 160 7.86 -10.14 11.09
CA LEU A 160 7.56 -9.22 9.99
C LEU A 160 7.69 -7.77 10.42
N GLN A 161 8.08 -6.91 9.50
CA GLN A 161 8.16 -5.45 9.65
C GLN A 161 7.00 -4.80 8.91
N THR A 162 6.24 -3.97 9.61
CA THR A 162 5.06 -3.34 9.02
C THR A 162 5.45 -2.07 8.28
N VAL A 163 4.99 -1.99 7.03
CA VAL A 163 5.07 -0.80 6.19
C VAL A 163 3.69 -0.18 6.05
N GLY A 164 3.59 1.09 6.38
CA GLY A 164 2.43 1.93 6.10
C GLY A 164 2.71 2.89 4.95
N TRP A 165 2.07 4.04 5.00
CA TRP A 165 2.25 5.16 4.08
C TRP A 165 1.98 6.48 4.81
N ASP A 166 2.53 7.56 4.30
CA ASP A 166 2.13 8.91 4.69
C ASP A 166 1.42 9.66 3.56
N VAL A 167 1.53 9.17 2.32
CA VAL A 167 0.79 9.66 1.16
C VAL A 167 -0.09 8.55 0.59
N ARG A 168 -1.43 8.72 0.68
CA ARG A 168 -2.42 7.81 0.12
C ARG A 168 -2.97 8.40 -1.18
N SER A 169 -2.84 7.66 -2.29
CA SER A 169 -3.31 8.10 -3.62
C SER A 169 -4.83 8.24 -3.71
N PHE A 170 -5.58 7.30 -3.12
CA PHE A 170 -7.02 7.09 -3.34
C PHE A 170 -7.36 6.76 -4.81
N ASP A 171 -6.38 6.26 -5.58
CA ASP A 171 -6.51 5.86 -6.97
C ASP A 171 -7.70 4.93 -7.21
N THR A 172 -7.92 3.94 -6.33
CA THR A 172 -9.05 3.00 -6.39
C THR A 172 -10.44 3.66 -6.31
N MET A 173 -10.55 4.85 -5.75
CA MET A 173 -11.81 5.60 -5.66
C MET A 173 -12.08 6.38 -6.95
N PHE A 174 -11.06 7.00 -7.51
CA PHE A 174 -11.18 7.81 -8.73
C PHE A 174 -11.40 6.93 -9.97
N CYS A 175 -10.73 5.79 -10.08
CA CYS A 175 -10.94 4.83 -11.17
C CYS A 175 -12.41 4.35 -11.23
N LYS A 176 -13.02 4.00 -10.09
CA LYS A 176 -14.43 3.58 -10.03
C LYS A 176 -15.42 4.68 -10.45
N SER A 177 -15.12 5.94 -10.16
CA SER A 177 -16.00 7.06 -10.53
C SER A 177 -16.03 7.28 -12.04
N SER A 178 -14.95 6.99 -12.77
CA SER A 178 -14.90 7.09 -14.22
C SER A 178 -15.75 6.01 -14.91
N GLU A 179 -15.79 4.78 -14.36
CA GLU A 179 -16.66 3.70 -14.87
C GLU A 179 -18.15 4.02 -14.73
N HIS A 180 -18.58 4.67 -13.66
CA HIS A 180 -19.98 5.06 -13.45
C HIS A 180 -20.41 6.20 -14.37
N SER A 181 -19.50 7.12 -14.70
CA SER A 181 -19.78 8.21 -15.65
C SER A 181 -20.01 7.69 -17.09
N CYS A 182 -19.36 6.56 -17.44
CA CYS A 182 -19.54 5.93 -18.75
C CYS A 182 -20.88 5.16 -18.87
N LYS A 183 -21.39 4.59 -17.77
CA LYS A 183 -22.64 3.81 -17.75
C LYS A 183 -23.90 4.66 -17.84
N SER A 184 -23.85 5.93 -17.48
CA SER A 184 -24.99 6.85 -17.58
C SER A 184 -25.31 7.33 -19.02
N SER A 185 -24.47 6.99 -20.00
CA SER A 185 -24.63 7.38 -21.42
C SER A 185 -25.01 6.21 -22.36
N GLU A 186 -25.54 5.10 -21.82
CA GLU A 186 -25.83 3.85 -22.57
C GLU A 186 -26.94 3.93 -23.62
N HIS A 187 -27.53 5.09 -23.88
CA HIS A 187 -28.60 5.20 -24.89
C HIS A 187 -28.13 5.52 -26.33
N SER A 188 -26.83 5.63 -26.59
CA SER A 188 -26.32 6.02 -27.92
C SER A 188 -25.06 5.30 -28.45
N CYS A 189 -24.61 4.21 -27.85
CA CYS A 189 -23.33 3.59 -28.20
C CYS A 189 -23.49 2.15 -28.73
N LYS A 190 -24.21 1.96 -29.85
CA LYS A 190 -24.22 0.71 -30.64
C LYS A 190 -23.35 0.74 -31.88
N GLN A 191 -22.54 1.75 -32.09
CA GLN A 191 -21.58 1.81 -33.21
C GLN A 191 -20.30 2.48 -32.77
N SER A 192 -19.33 1.69 -32.42
CA SER A 192 -17.90 1.93 -32.39
C SER A 192 -17.24 1.50 -31.06
N GLU A 193 -16.78 0.27 -31.01
CA GLU A 193 -15.84 -0.23 -30.01
C GLU A 193 -14.49 0.53 -30.01
N HIS A 194 -14.29 1.43 -30.96
CA HIS A 194 -13.08 2.27 -31.10
C HIS A 194 -13.21 3.68 -30.52
N SER A 195 -14.42 4.14 -30.16
CA SER A 195 -14.65 5.54 -29.75
C SER A 195 -14.68 5.76 -28.24
N CYS A 196 -14.76 4.70 -27.42
CA CYS A 196 -14.74 4.85 -25.96
C CYS A 196 -13.33 5.12 -25.40
N LYS A 197 -12.29 4.90 -26.21
CA LYS A 197 -10.89 5.21 -25.86
C LYS A 197 -10.50 6.69 -26.04
N GLN A 198 -11.37 7.52 -26.60
CA GLN A 198 -11.06 8.92 -26.94
C GLN A 198 -11.81 9.98 -26.10
N SER A 199 -12.70 9.62 -25.21
CA SER A 199 -13.18 10.55 -24.19
C SER A 199 -12.31 10.37 -22.91
N GLY A 200 -11.01 10.68 -23.05
CA GLY A 200 -10.02 10.60 -22.00
C GLY A 200 -10.41 11.49 -20.81
N HIS A 201 -11.15 10.94 -19.88
CA HIS A 201 -11.14 11.50 -18.55
C HIS A 201 -9.91 10.91 -17.85
N ASP A 202 -8.83 11.69 -17.87
CA ASP A 202 -7.56 11.37 -17.21
C ASP A 202 -7.79 11.32 -15.70
N TRP A 203 -8.49 10.27 -15.23
CA TRP A 203 -8.85 10.07 -13.81
C TRP A 203 -7.62 10.14 -12.90
N TYR A 204 -6.45 9.87 -13.45
CA TYR A 204 -5.18 9.88 -12.75
C TYR A 204 -4.63 11.29 -12.50
N VAL A 205 -5.01 12.30 -13.28
CA VAL A 205 -4.52 13.68 -13.11
C VAL A 205 -4.85 14.24 -11.72
N PRO A 206 -6.12 14.24 -11.25
CA PRO A 206 -6.43 14.72 -9.89
C PRO A 206 -5.80 13.86 -8.79
N VAL A 207 -5.54 12.57 -9.05
CA VAL A 207 -4.83 11.69 -8.13
C VAL A 207 -3.38 12.15 -7.97
N VAL A 208 -2.68 12.39 -9.07
CA VAL A 208 -1.28 12.88 -9.06
C VAL A 208 -1.19 14.24 -8.37
N GLU A 209 -2.10 15.16 -8.67
CA GLU A 209 -2.16 16.48 -8.03
C GLU A 209 -2.36 16.36 -6.51
N ARG A 210 -3.23 15.44 -6.07
CA ARG A 210 -3.44 15.14 -4.67
C ARG A 210 -2.19 14.58 -4.01
N ILE A 211 -1.49 13.64 -4.65
CA ILE A 211 -0.22 13.10 -4.17
C ILE A 211 0.79 14.21 -4.01
N MET A 212 1.00 15.04 -5.04
CA MET A 212 1.99 16.11 -5.04
C MET A 212 1.77 17.16 -3.94
N LYS A 213 0.51 17.42 -3.54
CA LYS A 213 0.19 18.31 -2.40
C LYS A 213 0.62 17.74 -1.04
N GLN A 214 0.82 16.43 -0.93
CA GLN A 214 1.13 15.74 0.33
C GLN A 214 2.58 15.26 0.42
N VAL A 215 3.22 15.07 -0.72
CA VAL A 215 4.60 14.55 -0.80
C VAL A 215 5.57 15.50 -0.10
N ARG A 216 6.47 14.91 0.67
CA ARG A 216 7.55 15.55 1.40
C ARG A 216 8.76 14.61 1.50
N PRO A 217 9.94 15.09 1.91
CA PRO A 217 11.12 14.26 2.05
C PRO A 217 10.85 12.98 2.88
N GLY A 218 11.26 11.84 2.32
CA GLY A 218 11.10 10.53 2.93
C GLY A 218 9.72 9.88 2.78
N SER A 219 8.78 10.46 2.05
CA SER A 219 7.41 9.95 1.90
C SER A 219 7.36 8.54 1.32
N VAL A 220 6.46 7.73 1.88
CA VAL A 220 6.03 6.43 1.31
C VAL A 220 4.68 6.64 0.66
N ILE A 221 4.62 6.46 -0.65
CA ILE A 221 3.43 6.66 -1.48
C ILE A 221 2.75 5.32 -1.71
N LEU A 222 1.46 5.23 -1.35
CA LEU A 222 0.62 4.06 -1.62
C LEU A 222 -0.08 4.21 -2.97
N LEU A 223 0.14 3.24 -3.85
CA LEU A 223 -0.47 3.06 -5.16
C LEU A 223 -1.03 1.63 -5.31
N HIS A 224 -1.78 1.37 -6.38
CA HIS A 224 -2.25 0.05 -6.74
C HIS A 224 -1.93 -0.23 -8.21
N ASP A 225 -1.32 -1.39 -8.49
CA ASP A 225 -0.89 -1.82 -9.82
C ASP A 225 -1.97 -2.58 -10.62
N ARG A 226 -3.16 -2.78 -10.02
CA ARG A 226 -4.27 -3.53 -10.59
C ARG A 226 -5.30 -2.69 -11.38
N LEU A 227 -5.11 -1.38 -11.42
CA LEU A 227 -6.06 -0.45 -12.03
C LEU A 227 -5.74 -0.22 -13.50
N ASP A 228 -6.76 -0.21 -14.36
CA ASP A 228 -6.57 0.24 -15.73
C ASP A 228 -6.09 1.70 -15.75
N GLY A 229 -4.99 1.97 -16.47
CA GLY A 229 -4.31 3.26 -16.46
C GLY A 229 -3.37 3.50 -15.26
N ALA A 230 -3.04 2.47 -14.46
CA ALA A 230 -2.03 2.60 -13.38
C ALA A 230 -0.66 2.98 -13.93
N SER A 231 -0.29 2.51 -15.12
CA SER A 231 0.94 2.89 -15.83
C SER A 231 0.96 4.38 -16.23
N ASP A 232 -0.18 4.93 -16.67
CA ASP A 232 -0.31 6.34 -17.04
C ASP A 232 -0.24 7.23 -15.80
N LEU A 233 -0.94 6.84 -14.72
CA LEU A 233 -0.82 7.49 -13.42
C LEU A 233 0.64 7.54 -12.96
N LEU A 234 1.33 6.40 -13.03
CA LEU A 234 2.73 6.30 -12.63
C LEU A 234 3.62 7.21 -13.49
N SER A 235 3.49 7.18 -14.81
CA SER A 235 4.27 8.01 -15.72
C SER A 235 4.13 9.50 -15.39
N LEU A 236 2.90 9.99 -15.24
CA LEU A 236 2.66 11.39 -14.87
C LEU A 236 3.20 11.71 -13.47
N LEU A 237 3.05 10.80 -12.50
CA LEU A 237 3.58 11.00 -11.14
C LEU A 237 5.10 11.13 -11.16
N LEU A 238 5.81 10.25 -11.89
CA LEU A 238 7.26 10.30 -12.01
C LEU A 238 7.74 11.63 -12.63
N ASP A 239 7.05 12.12 -13.67
CA ASP A 239 7.37 13.43 -14.28
C ASP A 239 7.22 14.58 -13.28
N ARG A 240 6.15 14.57 -12.48
CA ARG A 240 5.90 15.60 -11.46
C ARG A 240 6.91 15.54 -10.30
N LEU A 241 7.27 14.33 -9.85
CA LEU A 241 8.28 14.14 -8.81
C LEU A 241 9.66 14.59 -9.29
N ALA A 242 10.05 14.25 -10.52
CA ALA A 242 11.30 14.69 -11.13
C ALA A 242 11.37 16.21 -11.27
N ALA A 243 10.30 16.85 -11.78
CA ALA A 243 10.21 18.31 -11.89
C ALA A 243 10.30 19.02 -10.53
N SER A 244 9.89 18.35 -9.45
CA SER A 244 9.99 18.85 -8.08
C SER A 244 11.33 18.50 -7.40
N GLY A 245 12.24 17.81 -8.10
CA GLY A 245 13.59 17.46 -7.64
C GLY A 245 13.60 16.31 -6.61
N TYR A 246 12.61 15.42 -6.63
CA TYR A 246 12.61 14.22 -5.80
C TYR A 246 13.40 13.08 -6.46
N ASP A 247 14.17 12.35 -5.64
CA ASP A 247 14.73 11.03 -5.97
C ASP A 247 13.71 9.95 -5.60
N PHE A 248 13.32 9.13 -6.56
CA PHE A 248 12.37 8.03 -6.43
C PHE A 248 12.94 6.71 -6.97
N THR A 249 14.25 6.61 -7.13
CA THR A 249 14.91 5.49 -7.80
C THR A 249 15.06 4.25 -6.92
N ARG A 250 14.67 4.31 -5.63
CA ARG A 250 14.93 3.27 -4.64
C ARG A 250 13.67 2.59 -4.15
N ALA A 251 13.71 1.25 -4.08
CA ALA A 251 12.78 0.47 -3.30
C ALA A 251 13.06 0.63 -1.78
N LEU A 252 12.07 0.30 -0.95
CA LEU A 252 12.28 0.18 0.49
C LEU A 252 13.32 -0.90 0.80
N PRO A 253 14.23 -0.68 1.75
CA PRO A 253 15.17 -1.70 2.17
C PRO A 253 14.42 -2.87 2.83
N ASN A 254 14.94 -4.09 2.64
CA ASN A 254 14.34 -5.29 3.25
C ASN A 254 14.41 -5.28 4.80
N THR A 255 15.29 -4.48 5.37
CA THR A 255 15.36 -4.25 6.82
C THR A 255 15.18 -2.76 7.07
N LEU A 256 14.06 -2.43 7.71
CA LEU A 256 13.72 -1.07 8.10
C LEU A 256 14.38 -0.81 9.47
N ILE A 257 15.40 0.01 9.50
CA ILE A 257 16.03 0.42 10.77
C ILE A 257 15.05 1.34 11.50
N SER A 258 14.62 0.93 12.68
CA SER A 258 13.89 1.86 13.55
C SER A 258 14.90 2.92 14.01
N SER A 259 14.60 4.19 13.75
CA SER A 259 15.44 5.34 14.12
C SER A 259 15.57 5.56 15.65
N SER A 260 15.32 4.53 16.46
CA SER A 260 15.48 4.53 17.91
C SER A 260 16.79 3.86 18.40
N ASP A 261 17.54 3.14 17.53
CA ASP A 261 18.72 2.39 17.98
C ASP A 261 20.07 3.06 17.65
N SER A 262 20.05 4.29 17.13
CA SER A 262 21.30 5.00 16.80
C SER A 262 21.88 5.85 17.97
N SER A 263 21.35 5.73 19.19
CA SER A 263 21.82 6.51 20.34
C SER A 263 22.60 5.72 21.41
N GLU A 264 22.86 4.41 21.23
CA GLU A 264 23.55 3.62 22.27
C GLU A 264 24.91 2.99 21.88
N THR A 265 25.53 3.39 20.79
CA THR A 265 26.88 2.88 20.45
C THR A 265 27.94 3.98 20.36
N ASN A 266 28.01 4.82 21.39
CA ASN A 266 29.20 5.65 21.65
C ASN A 266 29.38 5.86 23.15
N LEU A 267 29.74 4.79 23.89
CA LEU A 267 30.34 4.87 25.21
C LEU A 267 30.99 3.52 25.55
N SER A 268 32.18 3.30 25.04
CA SER A 268 33.23 2.53 25.73
C SER A 268 34.57 2.72 24.99
#